data_449cac612681b0f943793d9029014c56
#
_entry.id   449cac612681b0f943793d9029014c56
#
_cell.length_a   1.000
_cell.length_b   1.000
_cell.length_c   1.000
_cell.angle_alpha   90.00
_cell.angle_beta   90.00
_cell.angle_gamma   90.00
#
_symmetry.space_group_name_H-M   'P 1'
#
loop_
_entity.id
_entity.type
_entity.pdbx_description
1 polymer ?
#
loop_
_entity_poly.entity_id
_entity_poly.type
_entity_poly.pdbx_seq_one_letter_code
_entity_poly.pdbx_strand_id
1 'polypeptide(L)'
;MKWIDAYTKENKPEFEEISSYVESQVWDELCKFIEDTYMVFPSIEYSTCSGAPGWNVKYKKSSSALCTLYPNKEYFTCLVSIGRKEAPEAEFILSSFSDYLQELYKNTSVFNGSRWLMIDVTTPQICGEVKELLSIRVHPPKRKQRQAVSVKE
;
A
#
# COMPACT_ATOMS: atom_id res chain seq x y z
N MET A 1 9.59 -14.86 14.95
CA MET A 1 9.23 -13.81 15.93
C MET A 1 8.22 -12.88 15.33
N LYS A 2 7.16 -12.57 16.06
CA LYS A 2 6.15 -11.67 15.57
C LYS A 2 6.69 -10.26 15.40
N TRP A 3 6.13 -9.54 14.46
CA TRP A 3 6.59 -8.18 14.17
C TRP A 3 6.57 -7.28 15.39
N ILE A 4 5.48 -7.33 16.18
CA ILE A 4 5.34 -6.48 17.35
C ILE A 4 6.45 -6.75 18.38
N ASP A 5 6.98 -7.97 18.40
CA ASP A 5 8.03 -8.36 19.33
C ASP A 5 9.43 -8.10 18.77
N ALA A 6 9.55 -8.05 17.45
CA ALA A 6 10.84 -7.85 16.81
C ALA A 6 11.39 -6.45 17.05
N TYR A 7 10.50 -5.46 17.02
CA TYR A 7 10.90 -4.06 17.21
C TYR A 7 9.90 -3.38 18.14
N THR A 8 10.33 -3.15 19.37
CA THR A 8 9.48 -2.50 20.35
C THR A 8 9.37 -1.01 20.06
N LYS A 9 8.48 -0.34 20.79
CA LYS A 9 8.26 1.09 20.60
C LYS A 9 9.54 1.90 20.74
N GLU A 10 10.45 1.45 21.59
CA GLU A 10 11.72 2.13 21.84
C GLU A 10 12.79 1.84 20.80
N ASN A 11 12.55 0.89 19.90
CA ASN A 11 13.54 0.45 18.92
C ASN A 11 13.00 0.61 17.51
N LYS A 12 13.06 1.84 16.99
CA LYS A 12 12.57 2.11 15.65
C LYS A 12 13.46 1.41 14.62
N PRO A 13 12.88 0.57 13.75
CA PRO A 13 13.68 -0.08 12.71
C PRO A 13 14.01 0.87 11.57
N GLU A 14 15.08 0.56 10.84
CA GLU A 14 15.37 1.20 9.59
C GLU A 14 14.53 0.53 8.50
N PHE A 15 14.31 1.22 7.40
CA PHE A 15 13.50 0.67 6.32
C PHE A 15 14.06 -0.67 5.82
N GLU A 16 15.37 -0.76 5.70
CA GLU A 16 16.02 -2.00 5.25
C GLU A 16 15.79 -3.16 6.22
N GLU A 17 15.69 -2.86 7.49
CA GLU A 17 15.39 -3.89 8.49
C GLU A 17 13.98 -4.40 8.34
N ILE A 18 13.04 -3.49 8.03
CA ILE A 18 11.65 -3.88 7.78
C ILE A 18 11.57 -4.78 6.55
N SER A 19 12.22 -4.37 5.47
CA SER A 19 12.24 -5.14 4.24
C SER A 19 12.82 -6.52 4.45
N SER A 20 13.88 -6.62 5.24
CA SER A 20 14.50 -7.90 5.55
C SER A 20 13.59 -8.80 6.37
N TYR A 21 12.83 -8.21 7.30
CA TYR A 21 11.89 -8.99 8.09
C TYR A 21 10.78 -9.56 7.23
N VAL A 22 10.19 -8.72 6.36
CA VAL A 22 9.09 -9.15 5.51
C VAL A 22 9.57 -10.20 4.51
N GLU A 23 10.76 -10.00 3.96
CA GLU A 23 11.38 -11.00 3.11
C GLU A 23 10.48 -11.40 1.93
N SER A 24 9.98 -10.40 1.20
CA SER A 24 9.03 -10.64 0.11
C SER A 24 9.38 -9.78 -1.08
N GLN A 25 9.46 -10.41 -2.25
CA GLN A 25 9.70 -9.69 -3.50
C GLN A 25 8.58 -8.71 -3.80
N VAL A 26 7.33 -9.07 -3.47
CA VAL A 26 6.20 -8.18 -3.72
C VAL A 26 6.28 -6.93 -2.85
N TRP A 27 6.84 -7.04 -1.66
CA TRP A 27 7.09 -5.87 -0.82
C TRP A 27 8.05 -4.92 -1.53
N ASP A 28 9.16 -5.47 -2.00
CA ASP A 28 10.17 -4.65 -2.69
C ASP A 28 9.59 -4.00 -3.94
N GLU A 29 8.80 -4.76 -4.69
CA GLU A 29 8.18 -4.26 -5.91
C GLU A 29 7.20 -3.13 -5.63
N LEU A 30 6.35 -3.31 -4.63
CA LEU A 30 5.33 -2.31 -4.33
C LEU A 30 5.97 -1.02 -3.82
N CYS A 31 6.94 -1.14 -2.92
CA CYS A 31 7.62 0.03 -2.38
C CYS A 31 8.32 0.79 -3.50
N LYS A 32 9.01 0.08 -4.39
CA LYS A 32 9.68 0.73 -5.51
C LYS A 32 8.68 1.41 -6.44
N PHE A 33 7.57 0.73 -6.72
CA PHE A 33 6.53 1.31 -7.57
C PHE A 33 6.02 2.63 -6.99
N ILE A 34 5.72 2.64 -5.70
CA ILE A 34 5.17 3.83 -5.05
C ILE A 34 6.19 4.96 -5.08
N GLU A 35 7.42 4.65 -4.72
CA GLU A 35 8.46 5.68 -4.63
C GLU A 35 8.79 6.26 -6.00
N ASP A 36 8.88 5.41 -7.01
CA ASP A 36 9.20 5.88 -8.35
C ASP A 36 8.03 6.61 -9.01
N THR A 37 6.81 6.10 -8.81
CA THR A 37 5.63 6.67 -9.45
C THR A 37 5.26 8.02 -8.86
N TYR A 38 5.32 8.12 -7.54
CA TYR A 38 4.83 9.31 -6.84
C TYR A 38 5.95 10.21 -6.33
N MET A 39 7.19 9.79 -6.46
CA MET A 39 8.36 10.55 -6.02
C MET A 39 8.25 10.89 -4.54
N VAL A 40 8.02 9.86 -3.74
CA VAL A 40 7.84 10.00 -2.29
C VAL A 40 8.77 9.04 -1.55
N PHE A 41 8.96 9.31 -0.27
CA PHE A 41 9.76 8.48 0.61
C PHE A 41 8.88 7.87 1.70
N PRO A 42 9.24 6.69 2.21
CA PRO A 42 8.46 6.08 3.28
C PRO A 42 8.62 6.82 4.61
N SER A 43 7.55 6.82 5.40
CA SER A 43 7.57 7.31 6.76
C SER A 43 7.32 6.12 7.67
N ILE A 44 8.18 5.90 8.65
CA ILE A 44 8.07 4.77 9.56
C ILE A 44 7.46 5.28 10.86
N GLU A 45 6.27 4.76 11.20
CA GLU A 45 5.49 5.24 12.33
C GLU A 45 5.06 4.10 13.23
N TYR A 46 4.88 4.40 14.50
CA TYR A 46 4.47 3.40 15.48
C TYR A 46 2.97 3.53 15.75
N SER A 47 2.26 2.39 15.71
CA SER A 47 0.83 2.34 15.98
C SER A 47 0.55 1.58 17.26
N THR A 48 -0.33 2.15 18.10
CA THR A 48 -0.83 1.46 19.28
C THR A 48 -2.18 0.81 19.03
N CYS A 49 -2.69 0.91 17.80
CA CYS A 49 -3.97 0.34 17.45
C CYS A 49 -3.95 -1.18 17.60
N SER A 50 -4.95 -1.73 18.30
CA SER A 50 -4.96 -3.17 18.58
C SER A 50 -5.09 -4.03 17.32
N GLY A 51 -5.68 -3.47 16.27
CA GLY A 51 -5.85 -4.24 15.03
C GLY A 51 -4.58 -4.38 14.22
N ALA A 52 -3.65 -3.42 14.37
CA ALA A 52 -2.40 -3.46 13.63
C ALA A 52 -1.32 -2.73 14.42
N PRO A 53 -0.88 -3.31 15.53
CA PRO A 53 0.07 -2.65 16.42
C PRO A 53 1.50 -2.72 15.89
N GLY A 54 2.32 -1.77 16.34
CA GLY A 54 3.73 -1.76 16.04
C GLY A 54 4.09 -0.81 14.91
N TRP A 55 5.35 -0.91 14.48
CA TRP A 55 5.87 -0.03 13.44
C TRP A 55 5.26 -0.38 12.08
N ASN A 56 4.96 0.65 11.30
CA ASN A 56 4.42 0.46 9.95
C ASN A 56 5.07 1.46 9.02
N VAL A 57 4.83 1.29 7.72
CA VAL A 57 5.39 2.15 6.70
C VAL A 57 4.25 2.88 6.01
N LYS A 58 4.29 4.21 6.03
CA LYS A 58 3.27 5.03 5.39
C LYS A 58 3.84 5.78 4.21
N TYR A 59 3.03 5.86 3.16
CA TYR A 59 3.36 6.66 2.00
C TYR A 59 2.27 7.70 1.80
N LYS A 60 2.69 8.93 1.54
CA LYS A 60 1.78 10.02 1.25
C LYS A 60 2.28 10.80 0.05
N LYS A 61 1.36 11.37 -0.73
CA LYS A 61 1.71 12.32 -1.77
C LYS A 61 1.07 13.63 -1.39
N SER A 62 1.91 14.62 -1.08
CA SER A 62 1.45 15.90 -0.50
C SER A 62 0.67 15.60 0.78
N SER A 63 -0.59 15.99 0.87
CA SER A 63 -1.41 15.72 2.05
C SER A 63 -2.28 14.48 1.90
N SER A 64 -2.18 13.78 0.75
CA SER A 64 -3.03 12.63 0.49
C SER A 64 -2.33 11.33 0.88
N ALA A 65 -2.98 10.55 1.73
CA ALA A 65 -2.44 9.24 2.10
C ALA A 65 -2.56 8.30 0.91
N LEU A 66 -1.46 7.65 0.55
CA LEU A 66 -1.49 6.61 -0.48
C LEU A 66 -1.85 5.28 0.15
N CYS A 67 -1.07 4.84 1.11
CA CYS A 67 -1.33 3.57 1.79
C CYS A 67 -0.47 3.47 3.04
N THR A 68 -0.81 2.47 3.87
CA THR A 68 0.00 2.09 5.01
C THR A 68 0.32 0.60 4.86
N LEU A 69 1.59 0.24 5.03
CA LEU A 69 2.03 -1.14 4.93
C LEU A 69 2.34 -1.67 6.32
N TYR A 70 1.72 -2.79 6.67
CA TYR A 70 1.91 -3.46 7.96
C TYR A 70 2.72 -4.72 7.74
N PRO A 71 3.96 -4.78 8.28
CA PRO A 71 4.84 -5.93 8.02
C PRO A 71 4.33 -7.20 8.66
N ASN A 72 4.51 -8.30 7.94
CA ASN A 72 4.31 -9.65 8.44
C ASN A 72 5.46 -10.49 7.90
N LYS A 73 5.55 -11.75 8.32
CA LYS A 73 6.60 -12.61 7.84
C LYS A 73 6.19 -13.18 6.48
N GLU A 74 6.98 -12.84 5.46
CA GLU A 74 6.80 -13.35 4.09
C GLU A 74 5.59 -12.78 3.35
N TYR A 75 4.90 -11.82 3.94
CA TYR A 75 3.84 -11.07 3.26
C TYR A 75 3.58 -9.80 4.08
N PHE A 76 2.67 -8.97 3.62
CA PHE A 76 2.35 -7.75 4.36
C PHE A 76 0.89 -7.38 4.08
N THR A 77 0.34 -6.56 4.95
CA THR A 77 -1.01 -6.04 4.77
C THR A 77 -0.93 -4.59 4.33
N CYS A 78 -1.65 -4.26 3.28
CA CYS A 78 -1.67 -2.91 2.74
C CYS A 78 -3.04 -2.28 3.00
N LEU A 79 -3.06 -1.18 3.73
CA LEU A 79 -4.28 -0.44 3.97
C LEU A 79 -4.45 0.61 2.88
N VAL A 80 -5.54 0.49 2.13
CA VAL A 80 -5.91 1.47 1.11
C VAL A 80 -7.32 1.96 1.42
N SER A 81 -7.49 3.26 1.49
CA SER A 81 -8.79 3.85 1.79
C SER A 81 -9.46 4.26 0.48
N ILE A 82 -10.66 3.73 0.23
CA ILE A 82 -11.45 4.09 -0.96
C ILE A 82 -12.60 4.96 -0.49
N GLY A 83 -12.50 6.26 -0.76
CA GLY A 83 -13.52 7.19 -0.35
C GLY A 83 -14.65 7.30 -1.36
N ARG A 84 -15.63 8.15 -1.03
CA ARG A 84 -16.78 8.34 -1.89
C ARG A 84 -16.36 8.80 -3.28
N LYS A 85 -15.31 9.61 -3.35
CA LYS A 85 -14.84 10.15 -4.62
C LYS A 85 -14.23 9.08 -5.51
N GLU A 86 -13.53 8.11 -4.91
CA GLU A 86 -12.84 7.06 -5.67
C GLU A 86 -13.72 5.85 -5.96
N ALA A 87 -14.80 5.68 -5.19
CA ALA A 87 -15.59 4.45 -5.25
C ALA A 87 -16.12 4.11 -6.64
N PRO A 88 -16.66 5.07 -7.41
CA PRO A 88 -17.20 4.69 -8.74
C PRO A 88 -16.14 4.07 -9.64
N GLU A 89 -14.95 4.62 -9.68
CA GLU A 89 -13.89 4.09 -10.54
C GLU A 89 -13.38 2.76 -10.01
N ALA A 90 -13.22 2.65 -8.68
CA ALA A 90 -12.78 1.41 -8.07
C ALA A 90 -13.77 0.28 -8.35
N GLU A 91 -15.07 0.57 -8.23
CA GLU A 91 -16.09 -0.46 -8.45
C GLU A 91 -16.18 -0.86 -9.91
N PHE A 92 -15.88 0.07 -10.81
CA PHE A 92 -15.89 -0.24 -12.23
C PHE A 92 -14.83 -1.30 -12.57
N ILE A 93 -13.63 -1.20 -12.00
CA ILE A 93 -12.57 -2.14 -12.32
C ILE A 93 -12.57 -3.38 -11.43
N LEU A 94 -13.38 -3.38 -10.39
CA LEU A 94 -13.37 -4.45 -9.39
C LEU A 94 -13.66 -5.82 -10.00
N SER A 95 -14.50 -5.88 -11.03
CA SER A 95 -14.86 -7.16 -11.64
C SER A 95 -13.69 -7.84 -12.34
N SER A 96 -12.61 -7.09 -12.63
CA SER A 96 -11.41 -7.68 -13.24
C SER A 96 -10.39 -8.13 -12.20
N PHE A 97 -10.68 -7.89 -10.92
CA PHE A 97 -9.76 -8.24 -9.84
C PHE A 97 -9.95 -9.68 -9.40
N SER A 98 -9.02 -10.15 -8.56
CA SER A 98 -9.11 -11.47 -7.97
C SER A 98 -10.37 -11.61 -7.13
N ASP A 99 -10.82 -12.84 -6.96
CA ASP A 99 -11.97 -13.11 -6.09
C ASP A 99 -11.70 -12.61 -4.68
N TYR A 100 -10.44 -12.74 -4.23
CA TYR A 100 -10.06 -12.27 -2.91
C TYR A 100 -10.38 -10.79 -2.73
N LEU A 101 -9.95 -9.95 -3.67
CA LEU A 101 -10.18 -8.51 -3.58
C LEU A 101 -11.66 -8.16 -3.72
N GLN A 102 -12.36 -8.87 -4.61
CA GLN A 102 -13.79 -8.62 -4.78
C GLN A 102 -14.54 -8.90 -3.49
N GLU A 103 -14.24 -10.03 -2.84
CA GLU A 103 -14.88 -10.38 -1.58
C GLU A 103 -14.50 -9.42 -0.46
N LEU A 104 -13.23 -9.06 -0.40
CA LEU A 104 -12.79 -8.12 0.62
C LEU A 104 -13.50 -6.78 0.49
N TYR A 105 -13.60 -6.26 -0.73
CA TYR A 105 -14.27 -4.99 -0.97
C TYR A 105 -15.74 -5.06 -0.56
N LYS A 106 -16.42 -6.13 -0.98
CA LYS A 106 -17.82 -6.32 -0.67
C LYS A 106 -18.08 -6.40 0.83
N ASN A 107 -17.18 -7.07 1.55
CA ASN A 107 -17.36 -7.31 2.97
C ASN A 107 -16.80 -6.20 3.86
N THR A 108 -16.15 -5.21 3.28
CA THR A 108 -15.64 -4.08 4.05
C THR A 108 -16.67 -2.97 4.05
N SER A 109 -17.20 -2.67 5.23
CA SER A 109 -18.22 -1.64 5.36
C SER A 109 -17.64 -0.25 5.21
N VAL A 110 -18.49 0.68 4.76
CA VAL A 110 -18.10 2.09 4.72
C VAL A 110 -18.07 2.64 6.14
N PHE A 111 -16.99 3.31 6.48
CA PHE A 111 -16.82 3.94 7.79
C PHE A 111 -16.26 5.34 7.57
N ASN A 112 -16.97 6.35 8.08
CA ASN A 112 -16.58 7.75 7.87
C ASN A 112 -16.39 8.08 6.40
N GLY A 113 -17.29 7.56 5.55
CA GLY A 113 -17.28 7.87 4.13
C GLY A 113 -16.29 7.08 3.29
N SER A 114 -15.55 6.16 3.88
CA SER A 114 -14.52 5.40 3.16
C SER A 114 -14.59 3.92 3.51
N ARG A 115 -14.14 3.10 2.55
CA ARG A 115 -13.85 1.71 2.83
C ARG A 115 -12.35 1.60 3.10
N TRP A 116 -12.02 1.08 4.25
CA TRP A 116 -10.62 0.95 4.68
C TRP A 116 -10.19 -0.49 4.42
N LEU A 117 -9.66 -0.71 3.21
CA LEU A 117 -9.34 -2.06 2.76
C LEU A 117 -8.01 -2.51 3.34
N MET A 118 -8.05 -3.57 4.15
CA MET A 118 -6.85 -4.19 4.71
C MET A 118 -6.51 -5.39 3.82
N ILE A 119 -5.64 -5.16 2.86
CA ILE A 119 -5.35 -6.15 1.82
C ILE A 119 -4.10 -6.93 2.18
N ASP A 120 -4.24 -8.24 2.36
CA ASP A 120 -3.07 -9.10 2.56
C ASP A 120 -2.42 -9.34 1.20
N VAL A 121 -1.23 -8.78 1.01
CA VAL A 121 -0.54 -8.86 -0.26
C VAL A 121 0.36 -10.08 -0.24
N THR A 122 -0.15 -11.14 -0.83
CA THR A 122 0.52 -12.44 -0.78
C THR A 122 0.99 -12.91 -2.15
N THR A 123 0.55 -12.27 -3.23
CA THR A 123 0.90 -12.71 -4.58
C THR A 123 1.17 -11.50 -5.46
N PRO A 124 1.90 -11.70 -6.57
CA PRO A 124 2.09 -10.61 -7.54
C PRO A 124 0.80 -10.07 -8.12
N GLN A 125 -0.21 -10.94 -8.30
CA GLN A 125 -1.49 -10.50 -8.82
C GLN A 125 -2.15 -9.49 -7.89
N ILE A 126 -2.20 -9.82 -6.59
CA ILE A 126 -2.79 -8.91 -5.61
C ILE A 126 -1.99 -7.61 -5.55
N CYS A 127 -0.66 -7.71 -5.64
CA CYS A 127 0.19 -6.51 -5.67
C CYS A 127 -0.18 -5.61 -6.85
N GLY A 128 -0.41 -6.18 -8.03
CA GLY A 128 -0.83 -5.41 -9.19
C GLY A 128 -2.17 -4.73 -8.98
N GLU A 129 -3.09 -5.41 -8.30
CA GLU A 129 -4.39 -4.85 -8.00
C GLU A 129 -4.28 -3.68 -7.02
N VAL A 130 -3.39 -3.81 -6.04
CA VAL A 130 -3.12 -2.70 -5.13
C VAL A 130 -2.58 -1.49 -5.88
N LYS A 131 -1.67 -1.72 -6.84
CA LYS A 131 -1.13 -0.61 -7.63
C LYS A 131 -2.23 0.13 -8.38
N GLU A 132 -3.20 -0.61 -8.90
CA GLU A 132 -4.32 0.03 -9.61
C GLU A 132 -5.19 0.84 -8.65
N LEU A 133 -5.46 0.31 -7.46
CA LEU A 133 -6.23 1.05 -6.46
C LEU A 133 -5.51 2.31 -6.02
N LEU A 134 -4.19 2.25 -5.86
CA LEU A 134 -3.42 3.44 -5.51
C LEU A 134 -3.53 4.51 -6.59
N SER A 135 -3.52 4.08 -7.86
CA SER A 135 -3.62 5.03 -8.97
C SER A 135 -4.99 5.71 -9.02
N ILE A 136 -6.02 5.05 -8.53
CA ILE A 136 -7.34 5.65 -8.41
C ILE A 136 -7.37 6.60 -7.23
N ARG A 137 -6.77 6.20 -6.12
CA ARG A 137 -6.74 7.00 -4.90
C ARG A 137 -6.04 8.34 -5.13
N VAL A 138 -4.88 8.28 -5.78
CA VAL A 138 -4.13 9.48 -6.17
C VAL A 138 -3.61 9.23 -7.57
N HIS A 139 -4.10 9.99 -8.53
CA HIS A 139 -3.63 9.82 -9.90
C HIS A 139 -2.15 10.12 -9.98
N PRO A 140 -1.36 9.26 -10.64
CA PRO A 140 0.07 9.50 -10.76
C PRO A 140 0.33 10.83 -11.47
N PRO A 141 1.36 11.57 -11.04
CA PRO A 141 1.71 12.82 -11.74
C PRO A 141 2.09 12.50 -13.18
N LYS A 142 1.77 13.40 -14.09
CA LYS A 142 2.20 13.22 -15.46
C LYS A 142 3.70 13.34 -15.51
N ARG A 143 4.36 12.30 -16.04
CA ARG A 143 5.78 12.35 -16.20
C ARG A 143 6.05 12.98 -17.54
N LYS A 144 7.11 13.70 -17.60
CA LYS A 144 7.45 14.16 -18.84
C LYS A 144 7.84 13.00 -19.52
N GLN A 145 7.21 12.67 -20.13
CA GLN A 145 7.38 11.48 -20.72
C GLN A 145 8.68 11.36 -21.13
N ARG A 146 9.10 11.75 -20.56
CA ARG A 146 9.93 11.74 -20.64
C ARG A 146 10.79 11.21 -20.71
N GLN A 147 10.75 11.26 -20.46
CA GLN A 147 11.15 10.78 -20.50
C GLN A 147 11.24 10.04 -21.21
N ALA A 148 10.77 10.06 -21.59
CA ALA A 148 10.64 9.37 -22.27
C ALA A 148 11.14 9.47 -23.18
N VAL A 149 11.18 10.04 -23.37
CA VAL A 149 11.42 10.21 -24.21
C VAL A 149 12.48 10.15 -24.49
N SER A 150 12.81 10.25 -24.30
CA SER A 150 13.39 10.17 -24.69
C SER A 150 14.17 9.58 -25.11
N VAL A 151 14.22 9.55 -25.10
CA VAL A 151 14.43 8.95 -25.64
C VAL A 151 14.78 8.52 -26.36
N LYS A 152 14.77 8.70 -26.67
CA LYS A 152 14.65 8.31 -27.44
C LYS A 152 15.32 8.19 -28.07
N GLU A 153 15.58 8.55 -27.93
CA GLU A 153 15.71 8.47 -28.52
C GLU A 153 16.08 8.22 -28.92
#